data_94a1bf03c542512f761ccda47006bf6b
#
_entry.id   94a1bf03c542512f761ccda47006bf6b
#
_cell.length_a   1.000
_cell.length_b   1.000
_cell.length_c   1.000
_cell.angle_alpha   90.00
_cell.angle_beta   90.00
_cell.angle_gamma   90.00
#
_symmetry.space_group_name_H-M   'P 1'
#
loop_
_entity.id
_entity.type
_entity.pdbx_description
1 polymer ?
#
loop_
_entity_poly.entity_id
_entity_poly.type
_entity_poly.pdbx_seq_one_letter_code
_entity_poly.pdbx_strand_id
1 'polypeptide(L)'
;KKPEENQRAKTMTWLGWCDEYLQSAIEKGDCKKMVQHKGVVRQRIAAYLTRANRTDILLKEVERDLVSGLFRYMREYRNPRQIKTDGGKLADFTLVLFEETVKAIFNKAVREGLIPFNSIQDLAKEERFHVPDKHREYLTADELKRFLAVETRTQAERTVQKAFGFSCMTGLRLGDMQRLRWSDIKAPGEVLMVSIVQQKTGRPVTVPLNELAISLLPPRPENGEDTIIFPLVKKPDNVAKYVRRIKEKAGIEKDFTYHSSRHSAATLAITAGAELYSVSKILGHGSIVSTQVYASVNMEKKAEAVNLANGIFG
;
A
#
# COMPACT_ATOMS: atom_id res chain seq x y z
N LYS A 1 -41.43 -13.30 -20.69
CA LYS A 1 -40.42 -13.64 -21.70
C LYS A 1 -39.26 -14.28 -20.94
N LYS A 2 -38.91 -15.56 -21.20
CA LYS A 2 -37.65 -16.16 -20.74
C LYS A 2 -36.53 -15.31 -21.28
N PRO A 3 -35.50 -14.90 -20.48
CA PRO A 3 -34.34 -14.24 -21.02
C PRO A 3 -33.76 -15.16 -22.09
N GLU A 4 -33.49 -14.64 -23.26
CA GLU A 4 -32.67 -15.32 -24.26
C GLU A 4 -31.38 -15.73 -23.55
N GLU A 5 -31.17 -17.02 -23.45
CA GLU A 5 -29.99 -17.57 -22.79
C GLU A 5 -28.77 -17.03 -23.52
N ASN A 6 -27.96 -16.25 -22.85
CA ASN A 6 -26.86 -15.51 -23.46
C ASN A 6 -25.95 -16.51 -24.19
N GLN A 7 -25.99 -16.52 -25.54
CA GLN A 7 -25.19 -17.42 -26.38
C GLN A 7 -23.70 -17.33 -26.02
N ARG A 8 -23.22 -16.15 -25.63
CA ARG A 8 -21.87 -15.92 -25.15
C ARG A 8 -21.55 -16.71 -23.86
N ALA A 9 -22.52 -16.87 -22.96
CA ALA A 9 -22.35 -17.67 -21.75
C ALA A 9 -22.13 -19.16 -22.03
N LYS A 10 -22.65 -19.66 -23.16
CA LYS A 10 -22.50 -21.07 -23.54
C LYS A 10 -21.11 -21.42 -24.08
N THR A 11 -20.40 -20.46 -24.62
CA THR A 11 -19.12 -20.65 -25.33
C THR A 11 -17.92 -20.00 -24.66
N MET A 12 -18.15 -19.09 -23.70
CA MET A 12 -17.07 -18.38 -23.01
C MET A 12 -16.24 -19.36 -22.18
N THR A 13 -14.93 -19.39 -22.44
CA THR A 13 -13.99 -20.17 -21.66
C THR A 13 -13.40 -19.34 -20.52
N TRP A 14 -12.81 -19.99 -19.52
CA TRP A 14 -12.21 -19.30 -18.37
C TRP A 14 -11.03 -18.44 -18.79
N LEU A 15 -10.10 -18.96 -19.59
CA LEU A 15 -8.95 -18.19 -20.07
C LEU A 15 -9.38 -17.09 -21.05
N GLY A 16 -10.34 -17.38 -21.94
CA GLY A 16 -10.92 -16.37 -22.82
C GLY A 16 -11.53 -15.20 -22.06
N TRP A 17 -12.25 -15.47 -20.96
CA TRP A 17 -12.79 -14.43 -20.10
C TRP A 17 -11.69 -13.65 -19.36
N CYS A 18 -10.62 -14.31 -18.91
CA CYS A 18 -9.48 -13.63 -18.32
C CYS A 18 -8.80 -12.69 -19.32
N ASP A 19 -8.69 -13.08 -20.59
CA ASP A 19 -8.11 -12.26 -21.66
C ASP A 19 -8.99 -11.02 -21.94
N GLU A 20 -10.31 -11.16 -22.00
CA GLU A 20 -11.22 -10.04 -22.13
C GLU A 20 -11.19 -9.10 -20.90
N TYR A 21 -11.08 -9.67 -19.69
CA TYR A 21 -10.92 -8.88 -18.48
C TYR A 21 -9.63 -8.07 -18.51
N LEU A 22 -8.54 -8.65 -18.98
CA LEU A 22 -7.24 -7.99 -19.14
C LEU A 22 -7.32 -6.88 -20.18
N GLN A 23 -7.92 -7.15 -21.32
CA GLN A 23 -8.11 -6.17 -22.41
C GLN A 23 -8.95 -4.96 -21.93
N SER A 24 -10.04 -5.23 -21.22
CA SER A 24 -10.86 -4.18 -20.61
C SER A 24 -10.11 -3.30 -19.61
N ALA A 25 -9.10 -3.83 -18.92
CA ALA A 25 -8.25 -3.06 -18.03
C ALA A 25 -7.28 -2.15 -18.78
N ILE A 26 -6.76 -2.61 -19.92
CA ILE A 26 -5.90 -1.81 -20.82
C ILE A 26 -6.71 -0.64 -21.39
N GLU A 27 -7.89 -0.90 -21.91
CA GLU A 27 -8.79 0.11 -22.51
C GLU A 27 -9.23 1.18 -21.49
N LYS A 28 -9.42 0.81 -20.24
CA LYS A 28 -9.73 1.73 -19.13
C LYS A 28 -8.55 2.57 -18.67
N GLY A 29 -7.34 2.31 -19.19
CA GLY A 29 -6.14 3.02 -18.78
C GLY A 29 -5.60 2.63 -17.42
N ASP A 30 -5.83 1.40 -16.96
CA ASP A 30 -5.22 0.89 -15.72
C ASP A 30 -3.69 1.03 -15.76
N CYS A 31 -3.07 1.32 -14.62
CA CYS A 31 -1.62 1.49 -14.59
C CYS A 31 -0.89 0.17 -14.98
N LYS A 32 0.30 0.31 -15.59
CA LYS A 32 1.10 -0.84 -16.09
C LYS A 32 1.26 -1.98 -15.09
N LYS A 33 1.46 -1.66 -13.79
CA LYS A 33 1.60 -2.69 -12.74
C LYS A 33 0.32 -3.48 -12.52
N MET A 34 -0.86 -2.84 -12.58
CA MET A 34 -2.15 -3.54 -12.46
C MET A 34 -2.41 -4.44 -13.65
N VAL A 35 -2.15 -3.96 -14.87
CA VAL A 35 -2.27 -4.76 -16.09
C VAL A 35 -1.34 -5.95 -16.04
N GLN A 36 -0.07 -5.75 -15.67
CA GLN A 36 0.92 -6.83 -15.52
C GLN A 36 0.47 -7.86 -14.46
N HIS A 37 -0.06 -7.41 -13.32
CA HIS A 37 -0.57 -8.31 -12.27
C HIS A 37 -1.73 -9.17 -12.78
N LYS A 38 -2.72 -8.58 -13.48
CA LYS A 38 -3.83 -9.31 -14.10
C LYS A 38 -3.35 -10.35 -15.13
N GLY A 39 -2.34 -9.99 -15.94
CA GLY A 39 -1.69 -10.92 -16.86
C GLY A 39 -1.02 -12.11 -16.14
N VAL A 40 -0.35 -11.85 -15.01
CA VAL A 40 0.24 -12.92 -14.17
C VAL A 40 -0.86 -13.83 -13.61
N VAL A 41 -1.98 -13.29 -13.15
CA VAL A 41 -3.11 -14.10 -12.66
C VAL A 41 -3.63 -15.02 -13.76
N ARG A 42 -3.85 -14.50 -14.96
CA ARG A 42 -4.24 -15.29 -16.13
C ARG A 42 -3.25 -16.43 -16.43
N GLN A 43 -1.94 -16.13 -16.41
CA GLN A 43 -0.88 -17.14 -16.62
C GLN A 43 -0.89 -18.23 -15.55
N ARG A 44 -1.18 -17.90 -14.28
CA ARG A 44 -1.28 -18.88 -13.19
C ARG A 44 -2.49 -19.78 -13.33
N ILE A 45 -3.62 -19.25 -13.76
CA ILE A 45 -4.81 -20.05 -14.07
C ILE A 45 -4.49 -21.02 -15.22
N ALA A 46 -3.87 -20.57 -16.30
CA ALA A 46 -3.49 -21.46 -17.40
C ALA A 46 -2.51 -22.56 -16.95
N ALA A 47 -1.49 -22.23 -16.17
CA ALA A 47 -0.54 -23.21 -15.64
C ALA A 47 -1.21 -24.24 -14.71
N TYR A 48 -2.17 -23.81 -13.91
CA TYR A 48 -2.99 -24.72 -13.09
C TYR A 48 -3.82 -25.66 -13.94
N LEU A 49 -4.52 -25.15 -14.95
CA LEU A 49 -5.31 -26.00 -15.88
C LEU A 49 -4.44 -27.04 -16.59
N THR A 50 -3.27 -26.63 -17.09
CA THR A 50 -2.31 -27.56 -17.69
C THR A 50 -1.86 -28.64 -16.71
N ARG A 51 -1.56 -28.29 -15.45
CA ARG A 51 -1.23 -29.27 -14.40
C ARG A 51 -2.37 -30.24 -14.11
N ALA A 52 -3.63 -29.79 -14.27
CA ALA A 52 -4.83 -30.58 -14.12
C ALA A 52 -5.20 -31.38 -15.40
N ASN A 53 -4.30 -31.45 -16.37
CA ASN A 53 -4.52 -32.08 -17.69
C ASN A 53 -5.71 -31.47 -18.45
N ARG A 54 -5.91 -30.17 -18.33
CA ARG A 54 -6.94 -29.40 -19.05
C ARG A 54 -6.26 -28.28 -19.84
N THR A 55 -6.73 -28.01 -21.07
CA THR A 55 -6.24 -26.89 -21.88
C THR A 55 -6.97 -25.60 -21.53
N ASP A 56 -8.29 -25.65 -21.50
CA ASP A 56 -9.21 -24.60 -21.06
C ASP A 56 -10.58 -25.26 -20.77
N ILE A 57 -11.47 -24.53 -20.09
CA ILE A 57 -12.80 -25.03 -19.75
C ILE A 57 -13.82 -23.92 -19.90
N LEU A 58 -15.08 -24.28 -20.07
CA LEU A 58 -16.15 -23.28 -20.10
C LEU A 58 -16.25 -22.58 -18.74
N LEU A 59 -16.40 -21.26 -18.77
CA LEU A 59 -16.45 -20.43 -17.55
C LEU A 59 -17.58 -20.89 -16.59
N LYS A 60 -18.70 -21.34 -17.13
CA LYS A 60 -19.84 -21.88 -16.37
C LYS A 60 -19.55 -23.23 -15.65
N GLU A 61 -18.48 -23.93 -16.07
CA GLU A 61 -18.04 -25.20 -15.47
C GLU A 61 -16.99 -25.00 -14.38
N VAL A 62 -16.62 -23.74 -14.10
CA VAL A 62 -15.68 -23.41 -13.03
C VAL A 62 -16.42 -23.45 -11.68
N GLU A 63 -16.50 -24.64 -11.13
CA GLU A 63 -17.13 -24.89 -9.84
C GLU A 63 -16.15 -24.65 -8.67
N ARG A 64 -16.69 -24.67 -7.44
CA ARG A 64 -15.98 -24.47 -6.18
C ARG A 64 -14.67 -25.29 -6.08
N ASP A 65 -14.72 -26.59 -6.38
CA ASP A 65 -13.58 -27.49 -6.22
C ASP A 65 -12.42 -27.14 -7.13
N LEU A 66 -12.72 -26.61 -8.32
CA LEU A 66 -11.68 -26.15 -9.24
C LEU A 66 -10.99 -24.88 -8.73
N VAL A 67 -11.75 -23.98 -8.14
CA VAL A 67 -11.20 -22.76 -7.53
C VAL A 67 -10.40 -23.09 -6.28
N SER A 68 -10.88 -24.00 -5.43
CA SER A 68 -10.15 -24.53 -4.27
C SER A 68 -8.81 -25.17 -4.69
N GLY A 69 -8.85 -25.99 -5.77
CA GLY A 69 -7.66 -26.58 -6.36
C GLY A 69 -6.65 -25.54 -6.88
N LEU A 70 -7.12 -24.48 -7.53
CA LEU A 70 -6.27 -23.34 -7.95
C LEU A 70 -5.61 -22.67 -6.75
N PHE A 71 -6.33 -22.44 -5.66
CA PHE A 71 -5.77 -21.80 -4.47
C PHE A 71 -4.74 -22.70 -3.78
N ARG A 72 -4.98 -24.00 -3.74
CA ARG A 72 -3.98 -24.98 -3.26
C ARG A 72 -2.72 -24.95 -4.13
N TYR A 73 -2.89 -24.98 -5.44
CA TYR A 73 -1.78 -24.84 -6.39
C TYR A 73 -0.96 -23.56 -6.12
N MET A 74 -1.62 -22.43 -5.87
CA MET A 74 -0.93 -21.17 -5.59
C MET A 74 -0.16 -21.17 -4.25
N ARG A 75 -0.64 -21.90 -3.21
CA ARG A 75 0.11 -22.09 -1.96
C ARG A 75 1.39 -22.90 -2.16
N GLU A 76 1.34 -23.88 -3.03
CA GLU A 76 2.49 -24.74 -3.37
C GLU A 76 3.44 -24.09 -4.38
N TYR A 77 2.96 -23.12 -5.14
CA TYR A 77 3.74 -22.50 -6.19
C TYR A 77 5.04 -21.89 -5.65
N ARG A 78 6.15 -22.11 -6.38
CA ARG A 78 7.45 -21.51 -6.10
C ARG A 78 7.87 -20.64 -7.27
N ASN A 79 8.22 -19.38 -6.98
CA ASN A 79 8.72 -18.45 -7.98
C ASN A 79 10.18 -18.81 -8.34
N PRO A 80 10.46 -19.23 -9.59
CA PRO A 80 11.81 -19.65 -9.97
C PRO A 80 12.90 -18.57 -9.78
N ARG A 81 12.51 -17.29 -9.85
CA ARG A 81 13.44 -16.16 -9.68
C ARG A 81 13.84 -15.92 -8.23
N GLN A 82 13.09 -16.46 -7.28
CA GLN A 82 13.28 -16.24 -5.84
C GLN A 82 13.69 -17.50 -5.08
N ILE A 83 13.83 -18.64 -5.77
CA ILE A 83 14.18 -19.92 -5.12
C ILE A 83 15.46 -19.81 -4.30
N LYS A 84 16.47 -19.08 -4.81
CA LYS A 84 17.77 -18.92 -4.15
C LYS A 84 17.76 -18.00 -2.94
N THR A 85 16.76 -17.13 -2.81
CA THR A 85 16.69 -16.10 -1.75
C THR A 85 15.80 -16.49 -0.59
N ASP A 86 14.61 -17.07 -0.88
CA ASP A 86 13.57 -17.36 0.11
C ASP A 86 12.83 -18.68 -0.17
N GLY A 87 13.43 -19.58 -0.98
CA GLY A 87 12.78 -20.81 -1.42
C GLY A 87 11.65 -20.58 -2.45
N GLY A 88 11.49 -19.35 -2.93
CA GLY A 88 10.51 -18.97 -3.95
C GLY A 88 9.04 -18.99 -3.49
N LYS A 89 8.78 -19.08 -2.19
CA LYS A 89 7.41 -19.04 -1.64
C LYS A 89 6.79 -17.66 -1.88
N LEU A 90 5.55 -17.63 -2.34
CA LEU A 90 4.83 -16.37 -2.47
C LEU A 90 4.48 -15.79 -1.09
N ALA A 91 4.63 -14.49 -0.94
CA ALA A 91 4.19 -13.80 0.27
C ALA A 91 2.65 -13.85 0.40
N ASP A 92 2.15 -13.93 1.62
CA ASP A 92 0.71 -14.01 1.91
C ASP A 92 -0.07 -12.86 1.24
N PHE A 93 0.48 -11.64 1.28
CA PHE A 93 -0.11 -10.49 0.59
C PHE A 93 -0.25 -10.72 -0.93
N THR A 94 0.73 -11.39 -1.57
CA THR A 94 0.66 -11.71 -3.00
C THR A 94 -0.45 -12.72 -3.28
N LEU A 95 -0.63 -13.69 -2.39
CA LEU A 95 -1.71 -14.68 -2.49
C LEU A 95 -3.09 -14.03 -2.32
N VAL A 96 -3.26 -13.16 -1.32
CA VAL A 96 -4.52 -12.40 -1.14
C VAL A 96 -4.81 -11.52 -2.35
N LEU A 97 -3.81 -10.82 -2.89
CA LEU A 97 -4.00 -10.00 -4.10
C LEU A 97 -4.38 -10.84 -5.32
N PHE A 98 -3.84 -12.06 -5.42
CA PHE A 98 -4.24 -13.03 -6.44
C PHE A 98 -5.72 -13.41 -6.28
N GLU A 99 -6.15 -13.78 -5.09
CA GLU A 99 -7.55 -14.11 -4.78
C GLU A 99 -8.49 -12.95 -5.12
N GLU A 100 -8.19 -11.73 -4.66
CA GLU A 100 -9.03 -10.57 -4.94
C GLU A 100 -9.13 -10.28 -6.45
N THR A 101 -8.08 -10.56 -7.21
CA THR A 101 -8.12 -10.41 -8.67
C THR A 101 -9.00 -11.48 -9.31
N VAL A 102 -8.88 -12.75 -8.90
CA VAL A 102 -9.75 -13.85 -9.38
C VAL A 102 -11.20 -13.55 -9.02
N LYS A 103 -11.46 -13.10 -7.79
CA LYS A 103 -12.80 -12.69 -7.34
C LYS A 103 -13.39 -11.56 -8.19
N ALA A 104 -12.58 -10.57 -8.56
CA ALA A 104 -13.00 -9.47 -9.42
C ALA A 104 -13.34 -9.95 -10.85
N ILE A 105 -12.58 -10.92 -11.39
CA ILE A 105 -12.85 -11.57 -12.68
C ILE A 105 -14.22 -12.25 -12.65
N PHE A 106 -14.50 -13.07 -11.63
CA PHE A 106 -15.78 -13.75 -11.49
C PHE A 106 -16.95 -12.78 -11.24
N ASN A 107 -16.74 -11.77 -10.37
CA ASN A 107 -17.77 -10.76 -10.12
C ASN A 107 -18.15 -9.98 -11.40
N LYS A 108 -17.19 -9.73 -12.30
CA LYS A 108 -17.50 -9.13 -13.60
C LYS A 108 -18.27 -10.09 -14.48
N ALA A 109 -17.94 -11.38 -14.48
CA ALA A 109 -18.65 -12.40 -15.22
C ALA A 109 -20.13 -12.56 -14.78
N VAL A 110 -20.37 -12.49 -13.47
CA VAL A 110 -21.75 -12.48 -12.91
C VAL A 110 -22.52 -11.25 -13.40
N ARG A 111 -21.91 -10.06 -13.33
CA ARG A 111 -22.57 -8.82 -13.80
C ARG A 111 -22.88 -8.82 -15.29
N GLU A 112 -22.09 -9.52 -16.11
CA GLU A 112 -22.31 -9.67 -17.54
C GLU A 112 -23.23 -10.86 -17.91
N GLY A 113 -23.74 -11.60 -16.89
CA GLY A 113 -24.65 -12.72 -17.09
C GLY A 113 -23.98 -13.95 -17.71
N LEU A 114 -22.64 -14.08 -17.60
CA LEU A 114 -21.89 -15.24 -18.11
C LEU A 114 -21.97 -16.44 -17.18
N ILE A 115 -22.06 -16.18 -15.87
CA ILE A 115 -22.23 -17.17 -14.81
C ILE A 115 -23.27 -16.66 -13.79
N PRO A 116 -24.01 -17.58 -13.11
CA PRO A 116 -25.06 -17.18 -12.18
C PRO A 116 -24.51 -16.64 -10.84
N PHE A 117 -23.35 -17.10 -10.39
CA PHE A 117 -22.74 -16.71 -9.11
C PHE A 117 -21.21 -16.84 -9.16
N ASN A 118 -20.55 -16.31 -8.15
CA ASN A 118 -19.09 -16.36 -8.02
C ASN A 118 -18.68 -17.51 -7.10
N SER A 119 -18.10 -18.56 -7.67
CA SER A 119 -17.70 -19.80 -6.97
C SER A 119 -16.69 -19.58 -5.83
N ILE A 120 -15.99 -18.42 -5.77
CA ILE A 120 -15.10 -18.09 -4.64
C ILE A 120 -15.92 -17.88 -3.36
N GLN A 121 -17.17 -17.42 -3.46
CA GLN A 121 -18.02 -17.16 -2.28
C GLN A 121 -18.35 -18.42 -1.50
N ASP A 122 -18.33 -19.58 -2.17
CA ASP A 122 -18.59 -20.88 -1.57
C ASP A 122 -17.37 -21.51 -0.89
N LEU A 123 -16.19 -20.88 -1.02
CA LEU A 123 -14.99 -21.36 -0.36
C LEU A 123 -15.07 -21.11 1.15
N ALA A 124 -14.71 -22.12 1.94
CA ALA A 124 -14.54 -21.99 3.37
C ALA A 124 -13.42 -20.99 3.70
N LYS A 125 -13.46 -20.38 4.89
CA LYS A 125 -12.48 -19.38 5.32
C LYS A 125 -11.05 -19.92 5.26
N GLU A 126 -10.85 -21.18 5.59
CA GLU A 126 -9.57 -21.89 5.61
C GLU A 126 -8.99 -22.14 4.20
N GLU A 127 -9.86 -22.19 3.19
CA GLU A 127 -9.47 -22.36 1.80
C GLU A 127 -8.99 -21.04 1.17
N ARG A 128 -9.37 -19.91 1.76
CA ARG A 128 -9.03 -18.57 1.28
C ARG A 128 -7.66 -18.13 1.78
N PHE A 129 -7.08 -17.15 1.10
CA PHE A 129 -5.82 -16.56 1.55
C PHE A 129 -6.07 -15.55 2.65
N HIS A 130 -5.15 -15.50 3.59
CA HIS A 130 -5.19 -14.57 4.70
C HIS A 130 -3.82 -13.93 4.88
N VAL A 131 -3.82 -12.62 5.11
CA VAL A 131 -2.60 -11.93 5.57
C VAL A 131 -2.68 -11.87 7.09
N PRO A 132 -1.74 -12.50 7.81
CA PRO A 132 -1.67 -12.32 9.25
C PRO A 132 -1.58 -10.83 9.61
N ASP A 133 -2.22 -10.42 10.69
CA ASP A 133 -2.10 -9.07 11.21
C ASP A 133 -0.63 -8.81 11.55
N LYS A 134 0.09 -8.14 10.63
CA LYS A 134 1.46 -7.70 10.87
C LYS A 134 1.39 -6.36 11.58
N HIS A 135 2.01 -6.31 12.75
CA HIS A 135 2.29 -5.04 13.41
C HIS A 135 3.06 -4.15 12.43
N ARG A 136 2.55 -2.97 12.14
CA ARG A 136 3.23 -2.02 11.25
C ARG A 136 4.28 -1.29 12.06
N GLU A 137 5.54 -1.59 11.79
CA GLU A 137 6.65 -0.94 12.47
C GLU A 137 6.64 0.57 12.23
N TYR A 138 6.84 1.31 13.30
CA TYR A 138 7.00 2.75 13.32
C TYR A 138 8.15 3.14 14.26
N LEU A 139 8.71 4.32 14.07
CA LEU A 139 9.74 4.86 14.95
C LEU A 139 9.09 5.65 16.09
N THR A 140 9.53 5.39 17.30
CA THR A 140 9.25 6.26 18.45
C THR A 140 9.99 7.60 18.30
N ALA A 141 9.65 8.59 19.13
CA ALA A 141 10.34 9.88 19.12
C ALA A 141 11.86 9.73 19.36
N ASP A 142 12.27 8.85 20.29
CA ASP A 142 13.67 8.62 20.60
C ASP A 142 14.40 7.84 19.49
N GLU A 143 13.74 6.89 18.86
CA GLU A 143 14.30 6.20 17.69
C GLU A 143 14.49 7.17 16.52
N LEU A 144 13.53 8.07 16.29
CA LEU A 144 13.66 9.09 15.25
C LEU A 144 14.79 10.06 15.56
N LYS A 145 14.95 10.51 16.82
CA LYS A 145 16.09 11.33 17.25
C LYS A 145 17.42 10.62 16.96
N ARG A 146 17.55 9.35 17.37
CA ARG A 146 18.76 8.55 17.10
C ARG A 146 19.02 8.41 15.59
N PHE A 147 17.98 8.16 14.79
CA PHE A 147 18.10 8.06 13.33
C PHE A 147 18.63 9.37 12.71
N LEU A 148 18.10 10.51 13.14
CA LEU A 148 18.50 11.83 12.65
C LEU A 148 19.89 12.27 13.15
N ALA A 149 20.34 11.77 14.29
CA ALA A 149 21.67 12.06 14.86
C ALA A 149 22.80 11.24 14.20
N VAL A 150 22.50 10.26 13.37
CA VAL A 150 23.54 9.46 12.69
C VAL A 150 24.36 10.33 11.76
N GLU A 151 25.69 10.28 11.93
CA GLU A 151 26.62 10.91 11.01
C GLU A 151 26.59 10.21 9.64
N THR A 152 26.27 10.99 8.61
CA THR A 152 26.14 10.52 7.24
C THR A 152 27.44 10.74 6.44
N ARG A 153 27.85 9.76 5.64
CA ARG A 153 29.12 9.82 4.88
C ARG A 153 28.97 10.52 3.53
N THR A 154 27.79 10.50 2.93
CA THR A 154 27.56 11.04 1.58
C THR A 154 26.38 12.00 1.58
N GLN A 155 26.37 12.90 0.59
CA GLN A 155 25.25 13.82 0.38
C GLN A 155 23.92 13.05 0.12
N ALA A 156 23.98 11.94 -0.63
CA ALA A 156 22.81 11.12 -0.89
C ALA A 156 22.24 10.48 0.41
N GLU A 157 23.12 9.99 1.29
CA GLU A 157 22.74 9.44 2.60
C GLU A 157 22.11 10.54 3.48
N ARG A 158 22.69 11.73 3.51
CA ARG A 158 22.15 12.90 4.23
C ARG A 158 20.80 13.34 3.69
N THR A 159 20.65 13.38 2.37
CA THR A 159 19.36 13.72 1.73
C THR A 159 18.27 12.72 2.11
N VAL A 160 18.57 11.41 2.09
CA VAL A 160 17.62 10.37 2.48
C VAL A 160 17.26 10.48 3.96
N GLN A 161 18.24 10.73 4.84
CA GLN A 161 18.01 10.92 6.28
C GLN A 161 17.05 12.07 6.55
N LYS A 162 17.34 13.26 5.99
CA LYS A 162 16.49 14.45 6.14
C LYS A 162 15.08 14.24 5.55
N ALA A 163 14.99 13.66 4.36
CA ALA A 163 13.72 13.38 3.70
C ALA A 163 12.88 12.36 4.50
N PHE A 164 13.51 11.35 5.10
CA PHE A 164 12.83 10.38 5.96
C PHE A 164 12.27 11.07 7.22
N GLY A 165 13.08 11.88 7.90
CA GLY A 165 12.64 12.66 9.06
C GLY A 165 11.50 13.62 8.71
N PHE A 166 11.61 14.33 7.59
CA PHE A 166 10.55 15.20 7.08
C PHE A 166 9.25 14.41 6.81
N SER A 167 9.37 13.20 6.23
CA SER A 167 8.21 12.32 6.04
C SER A 167 7.62 11.83 7.36
N CYS A 168 8.44 11.67 8.43
CA CYS A 168 7.94 11.32 9.77
C CYS A 168 7.14 12.48 10.40
N MET A 169 7.37 13.73 9.98
CA MET A 169 6.60 14.89 10.48
C MET A 169 5.38 15.19 9.61
N THR A 170 5.46 14.97 8.31
CA THR A 170 4.44 15.39 7.34
C THR A 170 3.54 14.25 6.85
N GLY A 171 3.96 12.99 7.04
CA GLY A 171 3.27 11.81 6.51
C GLY A 171 3.33 11.66 5.00
N LEU A 172 4.13 12.44 4.28
CA LEU A 172 4.25 12.36 2.81
C LEU A 172 4.84 11.01 2.37
N ARG A 173 4.34 10.49 1.26
CA ARG A 173 4.85 9.23 0.68
C ARG A 173 6.17 9.49 -0.07
N LEU A 174 7.01 8.44 -0.21
CA LEU A 174 8.26 8.54 -0.96
C LEU A 174 8.08 9.13 -2.36
N GLY A 175 7.06 8.72 -3.11
CA GLY A 175 6.80 9.26 -4.45
C GLY A 175 6.44 10.75 -4.45
N ASP A 176 5.77 11.24 -3.40
CA ASP A 176 5.47 12.66 -3.24
C ASP A 176 6.75 13.41 -2.83
N MET A 177 7.55 12.87 -1.92
CA MET A 177 8.85 13.41 -1.52
C MET A 177 9.85 13.56 -2.68
N GLN A 178 9.88 12.59 -3.60
CA GLN A 178 10.75 12.63 -4.79
C GLN A 178 10.40 13.74 -5.78
N ARG A 179 9.21 14.34 -5.64
CA ARG A 179 8.71 15.40 -6.52
C ARG A 179 8.48 16.71 -5.80
N LEU A 180 8.65 16.72 -4.48
CA LEU A 180 8.39 17.90 -3.64
C LEU A 180 9.30 19.07 -4.05
N ARG A 181 8.69 20.20 -4.38
CA ARG A 181 9.35 21.39 -4.87
C ARG A 181 9.22 22.54 -3.90
N TRP A 182 10.06 23.52 -4.01
CA TRP A 182 9.94 24.74 -3.22
C TRP A 182 8.66 25.53 -3.53
N SER A 183 8.13 25.40 -4.74
CA SER A 183 6.81 25.92 -5.10
C SER A 183 5.64 25.29 -4.35
N ASP A 184 5.83 24.10 -3.76
CA ASP A 184 4.83 23.42 -2.93
C ASP A 184 4.83 23.92 -1.47
N ILE A 185 5.86 24.65 -1.04
CA ILE A 185 5.93 25.28 0.27
C ILE A 185 5.22 26.61 0.22
N LYS A 186 4.15 26.75 0.99
CA LYS A 186 3.31 27.94 1.06
C LYS A 186 3.38 28.52 2.48
N ALA A 187 3.22 29.83 2.57
CA ALA A 187 3.14 30.55 3.84
C ALA A 187 1.95 31.53 3.82
N PRO A 188 0.70 31.02 3.90
CA PRO A 188 -0.46 31.91 4.11
C PRO A 188 -0.43 32.42 5.55
N GLY A 189 0.13 33.62 5.76
CA GLY A 189 0.40 34.16 7.09
C GLY A 189 1.69 33.60 7.68
N GLU A 190 1.71 33.31 8.98
CA GLU A 190 2.90 32.90 9.73
C GLU A 190 3.22 31.41 9.67
N VAL A 191 2.28 30.58 9.19
CA VAL A 191 2.44 29.13 9.19
C VAL A 191 2.95 28.61 7.85
N LEU A 192 4.15 28.02 7.86
CA LEU A 192 4.66 27.28 6.70
C LEU A 192 3.89 25.97 6.54
N MET A 193 3.54 25.64 5.30
CA MET A 193 2.84 24.39 4.98
C MET A 193 3.27 23.81 3.64
N VAL A 194 3.21 22.50 3.52
CA VAL A 194 3.27 21.79 2.24
C VAL A 194 1.88 21.67 1.64
N SER A 195 1.70 22.06 0.38
CA SER A 195 0.44 21.89 -0.35
C SER A 195 0.70 21.17 -1.67
N ILE A 196 0.25 19.91 -1.78
CA ILE A 196 0.51 19.05 -2.95
C ILE A 196 -0.73 18.27 -3.36
N VAL A 197 -0.74 17.79 -4.61
CA VAL A 197 -1.64 16.72 -5.05
C VAL A 197 -0.87 15.41 -4.99
N GLN A 198 -1.33 14.47 -4.17
CA GLN A 198 -0.67 13.17 -3.97
C GLN A 198 -0.67 12.35 -5.25
N GLN A 199 0.48 11.81 -5.65
CA GLN A 199 0.65 11.04 -6.88
C GLN A 199 -0.22 9.77 -6.92
N LYS A 200 -0.32 9.06 -5.81
CA LYS A 200 -1.00 7.77 -5.76
C LYS A 200 -2.52 7.90 -5.78
N THR A 201 -3.06 8.97 -5.20
CA THR A 201 -4.51 9.09 -4.94
C THR A 201 -5.17 10.23 -5.70
N GLY A 202 -4.40 11.13 -6.32
CA GLY A 202 -4.90 12.35 -6.97
C GLY A 202 -5.53 13.35 -6.00
N ARG A 203 -5.36 13.19 -4.68
CA ARG A 203 -6.00 14.03 -3.66
C ARG A 203 -5.11 15.20 -3.26
N PRO A 204 -5.67 16.40 -3.14
CA PRO A 204 -4.95 17.51 -2.55
C PRO A 204 -4.75 17.25 -1.06
N VAL A 205 -3.56 17.60 -0.56
CA VAL A 205 -3.19 17.51 0.85
C VAL A 205 -2.41 18.75 1.22
N THR A 206 -2.79 19.38 2.34
CA THR A 206 -2.07 20.49 2.95
C THR A 206 -1.65 20.08 4.35
N VAL A 207 -0.35 20.22 4.64
CA VAL A 207 0.25 19.80 5.90
C VAL A 207 1.04 20.98 6.48
N PRO A 208 0.63 21.54 7.64
CA PRO A 208 1.44 22.50 8.37
C PRO A 208 2.78 21.91 8.80
N LEU A 209 3.84 22.70 8.74
CA LEU A 209 5.19 22.28 9.13
C LEU A 209 5.48 22.71 10.56
N ASN A 210 5.89 21.75 11.39
CA ASN A 210 6.45 22.03 12.71
C ASN A 210 7.94 22.40 12.61
N GLU A 211 8.51 22.88 13.71
CA GLU A 211 9.91 23.33 13.79
C GLU A 211 10.89 22.24 13.32
N LEU A 212 10.68 21.00 13.71
CA LEU A 212 11.54 19.89 13.26
C LEU A 212 11.47 19.70 11.75
N ALA A 213 10.28 19.72 11.15
CA ALA A 213 10.13 19.61 9.70
C ALA A 213 10.85 20.77 8.99
N ILE A 214 10.71 22.00 9.51
CA ILE A 214 11.37 23.19 8.96
C ILE A 214 12.89 23.06 9.05
N SER A 215 13.45 22.59 10.16
CA SER A 215 14.89 22.40 10.36
C SER A 215 15.51 21.34 9.42
N LEU A 216 14.71 20.42 8.91
CA LEU A 216 15.14 19.40 7.98
C LEU A 216 15.17 19.87 6.51
N LEU A 217 14.54 21.01 6.21
CA LEU A 217 14.60 21.58 4.87
C LEU A 217 16.03 22.02 4.55
N PRO A 218 16.53 21.83 3.32
CA PRO A 218 17.77 22.43 2.88
C PRO A 218 17.60 23.95 2.72
N PRO A 219 18.68 24.71 2.58
CA PRO A 219 18.59 26.14 2.22
C PRO A 219 17.82 26.31 0.91
N ARG A 220 16.92 27.30 0.88
CA ARG A 220 16.16 27.61 -0.35
C ARG A 220 17.08 28.36 -1.32
N PRO A 221 17.21 27.90 -2.59
CA PRO A 221 17.97 28.59 -3.61
C PRO A 221 17.33 29.96 -3.94
N GLU A 222 18.14 30.97 -4.23
CA GLU A 222 17.66 32.34 -4.54
C GLU A 222 16.67 32.37 -5.73
N ASN A 223 16.88 31.54 -6.75
CA ASN A 223 16.05 31.44 -7.95
C ASN A 223 15.35 30.07 -8.06
N GLY A 224 14.98 29.44 -6.92
CA GLY A 224 14.70 28.01 -6.88
C GLY A 224 13.25 27.60 -6.63
N GLU A 225 12.24 28.42 -6.97
CA GLU A 225 10.83 28.08 -6.70
C GLU A 225 10.41 26.74 -7.30
N ASP A 226 10.97 26.38 -8.45
CA ASP A 226 10.64 25.15 -9.17
C ASP A 226 11.67 24.01 -8.94
N THR A 227 12.61 24.17 -8.00
CA THR A 227 13.59 23.12 -7.69
C THR A 227 13.06 22.08 -6.71
N ILE A 228 13.53 20.83 -6.89
CA ILE A 228 13.21 19.73 -5.97
C ILE A 228 13.93 19.95 -4.64
N ILE A 229 13.17 19.87 -3.53
CA ILE A 229 13.71 20.09 -2.18
C ILE A 229 14.64 18.95 -1.77
N PHE A 230 14.23 17.72 -1.98
CA PHE A 230 15.02 16.52 -1.66
C PHE A 230 15.34 15.74 -2.95
N PRO A 231 16.52 15.91 -3.54
CA PRO A 231 16.92 15.20 -4.76
C PRO A 231 17.20 13.73 -4.47
N LEU A 232 16.16 12.99 -4.15
CA LEU A 232 16.23 11.55 -3.85
C LEU A 232 16.46 10.75 -5.13
N VAL A 233 17.26 9.69 -5.00
CA VAL A 233 17.45 8.73 -6.11
C VAL A 233 16.12 8.15 -6.56
N LYS A 234 15.91 8.07 -7.89
CA LYS A 234 14.62 7.66 -8.48
C LYS A 234 14.23 6.21 -8.13
N LYS A 235 15.22 5.32 -7.97
CA LYS A 235 14.97 3.89 -7.66
C LYS A 235 14.70 3.72 -6.16
N PRO A 236 13.49 3.27 -5.76
CA PRO A 236 13.14 3.06 -4.34
C PRO A 236 14.09 2.13 -3.58
N ASP A 237 14.63 1.10 -4.26
CA ASP A 237 15.58 0.15 -3.66
C ASP A 237 16.87 0.84 -3.18
N ASN A 238 17.32 1.88 -3.89
CA ASN A 238 18.49 2.64 -3.45
C ASN A 238 18.18 3.49 -2.22
N VAL A 239 16.98 4.09 -2.15
CA VAL A 239 16.53 4.79 -0.94
C VAL A 239 16.46 3.82 0.24
N ALA A 240 15.90 2.62 0.02
CA ALA A 240 15.80 1.58 1.06
C ALA A 240 17.19 1.15 1.59
N LYS A 241 18.22 1.09 0.73
CA LYS A 241 19.60 0.80 1.16
C LYS A 241 20.15 1.86 2.12
N TYR A 242 19.91 3.14 1.83
CA TYR A 242 20.36 4.23 2.73
C TYR A 242 19.59 4.21 4.05
N VAL A 243 18.26 4.04 4.02
CA VAL A 243 17.45 3.91 5.24
C VAL A 243 17.96 2.77 6.12
N ARG A 244 18.22 1.58 5.53
CA ARG A 244 18.76 0.42 6.26
C ARG A 244 20.12 0.72 6.88
N ARG A 245 21.05 1.33 6.14
CA ARG A 245 22.37 1.69 6.64
C ARG A 245 22.31 2.68 7.80
N ILE A 246 21.45 3.69 7.71
CA ILE A 246 21.28 4.68 8.79
C ILE A 246 20.63 4.01 10.01
N LYS A 247 19.63 3.16 9.80
CA LYS A 247 18.96 2.35 10.82
C LYS A 247 19.98 1.53 11.63
N GLU A 248 20.85 0.78 10.93
CA GLU A 248 21.90 -0.04 11.55
C GLU A 248 22.86 0.80 12.41
N LYS A 249 23.30 1.96 11.89
CA LYS A 249 24.16 2.91 12.66
C LYS A 249 23.43 3.51 13.86
N ALA A 250 22.12 3.75 13.77
CA ALA A 250 21.30 4.25 14.86
C ALA A 250 21.01 3.22 15.96
N GLY A 251 21.40 1.96 15.79
CA GLY A 251 21.09 0.87 16.71
C GLY A 251 19.57 0.62 16.81
N ILE A 252 18.85 0.70 15.71
CA ILE A 252 17.40 0.43 15.67
C ILE A 252 17.19 -0.96 15.08
N GLU A 253 16.69 -1.89 15.87
CA GLU A 253 16.51 -3.30 15.47
C GLU A 253 15.23 -3.55 14.67
N LYS A 254 14.20 -2.71 14.84
CA LYS A 254 12.91 -2.83 14.14
C LYS A 254 13.08 -2.94 12.64
N ASP A 255 12.32 -3.82 12.00
CA ASP A 255 12.31 -3.92 10.53
C ASP A 255 11.36 -2.91 9.92
N PHE A 256 11.92 -1.77 9.48
CA PHE A 256 11.16 -0.71 8.84
C PHE A 256 11.74 -0.30 7.49
N THR A 257 10.87 0.23 6.65
CA THR A 257 11.20 0.76 5.33
C THR A 257 10.95 2.26 5.27
N TYR A 258 11.23 2.90 4.14
CA TYR A 258 10.88 4.32 3.97
C TYR A 258 9.38 4.58 4.21
N HIS A 259 8.50 3.63 3.86
CA HIS A 259 7.06 3.79 4.08
C HIS A 259 6.66 3.83 5.56
N SER A 260 7.48 3.29 6.43
CA SER A 260 7.27 3.35 7.88
C SER A 260 7.38 4.79 8.43
N SER A 261 8.02 5.72 7.71
CA SER A 261 8.00 7.15 8.07
C SER A 261 6.58 7.70 8.18
N ARG A 262 5.69 7.28 7.29
CA ARG A 262 4.29 7.68 7.31
C ARG A 262 3.51 7.02 8.45
N HIS A 263 3.85 5.77 8.82
CA HIS A 263 3.30 5.12 10.01
C HIS A 263 3.79 5.83 11.28
N SER A 264 5.07 6.23 11.31
CA SER A 264 5.63 7.03 12.40
C SER A 264 4.93 8.38 12.52
N ALA A 265 4.69 9.09 11.41
CA ALA A 265 3.94 10.35 11.42
C ALA A 265 2.56 10.20 12.06
N ALA A 266 1.81 9.18 11.66
CA ALA A 266 0.49 8.91 12.23
C ALA A 266 0.56 8.60 13.73
N THR A 267 1.45 7.68 14.10
CA THR A 267 1.58 7.23 15.50
C THR A 267 2.09 8.35 16.40
N LEU A 268 3.13 9.09 15.99
CA LEU A 268 3.68 10.21 16.76
C LEU A 268 2.63 11.30 16.98
N ALA A 269 1.86 11.66 15.94
CA ALA A 269 0.80 12.65 16.06
C ALA A 269 -0.31 12.19 17.05
N ILE A 270 -0.77 10.94 16.95
CA ILE A 270 -1.78 10.38 17.86
C ILE A 270 -1.24 10.28 19.29
N THR A 271 0.00 9.85 19.47
CA THR A 271 0.65 9.83 20.78
C THR A 271 0.76 11.23 21.39
N ALA A 272 1.07 12.24 20.57
CA ALA A 272 1.09 13.64 21.00
C ALA A 272 -0.30 14.27 21.24
N GLY A 273 -1.38 13.51 21.04
CA GLY A 273 -2.71 14.00 21.34
C GLY A 273 -3.56 14.43 20.14
N ALA A 274 -3.07 14.31 18.91
CA ALA A 274 -3.85 14.68 17.74
C ALA A 274 -5.07 13.77 17.55
N GLU A 275 -6.18 14.35 17.12
CA GLU A 275 -7.39 13.61 16.78
C GLU A 275 -7.18 12.74 15.54
N LEU A 276 -7.75 11.53 15.56
CA LEU A 276 -7.67 10.57 14.47
C LEU A 276 -8.14 11.14 13.12
N TYR A 277 -9.19 11.97 13.16
CA TYR A 277 -9.73 12.63 11.97
C TYR A 277 -8.71 13.61 11.36
N SER A 278 -8.09 14.45 12.18
CA SER A 278 -7.06 15.40 11.75
C SER A 278 -5.84 14.68 11.16
N VAL A 279 -5.38 13.61 11.79
CA VAL A 279 -4.31 12.74 11.27
C VAL A 279 -4.72 12.12 9.93
N SER A 280 -5.96 11.66 9.78
CA SER A 280 -6.47 11.12 8.51
C SER A 280 -6.41 12.16 7.38
N LYS A 281 -6.72 13.42 7.67
CA LYS A 281 -6.66 14.53 6.70
C LYS A 281 -5.22 14.87 6.31
N ILE A 282 -4.31 14.99 7.28
CA ILE A 282 -2.87 15.21 7.05
C ILE A 282 -2.30 14.10 6.15
N LEU A 283 -2.67 12.87 6.42
CA LEU A 283 -2.24 11.73 5.60
C LEU A 283 -2.92 11.69 4.21
N GLY A 284 -4.04 12.37 4.00
CA GLY A 284 -4.82 12.30 2.77
C GLY A 284 -5.44 10.92 2.56
N HIS A 285 -5.93 10.29 3.64
CA HIS A 285 -6.66 9.03 3.56
C HIS A 285 -8.08 9.25 3.00
N GLY A 286 -8.51 8.36 2.12
CA GLY A 286 -9.87 8.41 1.57
C GLY A 286 -10.95 7.95 2.52
N SER A 287 -10.56 7.17 3.53
CA SER A 287 -11.43 6.67 4.59
C SER A 287 -10.68 6.71 5.91
N ILE A 288 -11.37 7.10 6.97
CA ILE A 288 -10.84 7.11 8.34
C ILE A 288 -10.43 5.70 8.80
N VAL A 289 -11.07 4.66 8.25
CA VAL A 289 -10.74 3.25 8.52
C VAL A 289 -9.25 2.96 8.28
N SER A 290 -8.64 3.60 7.27
CA SER A 290 -7.21 3.46 7.01
C SER A 290 -6.32 4.05 8.12
N THR A 291 -6.87 4.92 8.96
CA THR A 291 -6.19 5.56 10.09
C THR A 291 -6.51 4.86 11.42
N GLN A 292 -7.62 4.12 11.50
CA GLN A 292 -8.02 3.37 12.70
C GLN A 292 -6.98 2.34 13.15
N VAL A 293 -6.15 1.87 12.24
CA VAL A 293 -5.02 0.96 12.55
C VAL A 293 -4.07 1.56 13.60
N TYR A 294 -4.01 2.89 13.70
CA TYR A 294 -3.17 3.60 14.67
C TYR A 294 -3.89 3.90 16.00
N ALA A 295 -5.21 3.76 16.04
CA ALA A 295 -6.01 4.05 17.23
C ALA A 295 -5.75 3.06 18.39
N SER A 296 -5.28 1.84 18.08
CA SER A 296 -4.95 0.81 19.08
C SER A 296 -3.67 1.09 19.86
N VAL A 297 -2.84 2.03 19.39
CA VAL A 297 -1.49 2.28 19.95
C VAL A 297 -1.55 3.08 21.26
N ASN A 298 -2.67 3.74 21.58
CA ASN A 298 -2.73 4.65 22.73
C ASN A 298 -3.69 4.15 23.83
N MET A 299 -3.21 3.25 24.69
CA MET A 299 -3.94 2.80 25.89
C MET A 299 -4.14 3.93 26.93
N GLU A 300 -3.20 4.89 27.01
CA GLU A 300 -3.31 6.05 27.92
C GLU A 300 -4.51 6.92 27.55
N LYS A 301 -4.71 7.21 26.26
CA LYS A 301 -5.89 7.95 25.81
C LYS A 301 -7.21 7.21 25.99
N LYS A 302 -7.19 5.88 25.96
CA LYS A 302 -8.38 5.10 26.31
C LYS A 302 -8.71 5.26 27.79
N ALA A 303 -7.70 5.28 28.64
CA ALA A 303 -7.87 5.56 30.07
C ALA A 303 -8.35 7.00 30.32
N GLU A 304 -7.78 7.99 29.64
CA GLU A 304 -8.24 9.39 29.71
C GLU A 304 -9.71 9.53 29.26
N ALA A 305 -10.09 8.90 28.14
CA ALA A 305 -11.47 8.95 27.64
C ALA A 305 -12.48 8.33 28.64
N VAL A 306 -12.08 7.24 29.33
CA VAL A 306 -12.90 6.66 30.39
C VAL A 306 -12.95 7.59 31.61
N ASN A 307 -11.83 8.22 31.98
CA ASN A 307 -11.76 9.13 33.11
C ASN A 307 -12.54 10.43 32.88
N LEU A 308 -12.68 10.91 31.65
CA LEU A 308 -13.56 12.06 31.33
C LEU A 308 -15.03 11.82 31.74
N ALA A 309 -15.48 10.56 31.72
CA ALA A 309 -16.80 10.21 32.18
C ALA A 309 -17.00 10.46 33.70
N ASN A 310 -15.92 10.40 34.50
CA ASN A 310 -16.00 10.67 35.94
C ASN A 310 -16.42 12.11 36.23
N GLY A 311 -16.07 13.08 35.33
CA GLY A 311 -16.50 14.49 35.47
C GLY A 311 -17.99 14.73 35.24
N ILE A 312 -18.73 13.72 34.76
CA ILE A 312 -20.20 13.79 34.58
C ILE A 312 -20.93 13.40 35.88
N PHE A 313 -20.27 12.69 36.77
CA PHE A 313 -20.83 12.12 38.00
C PHE A 313 -20.28 12.76 39.30
N GLY A 314 -19.43 13.79 39.17
CA GLY A 314 -18.81 14.53 40.27
C GLY A 314 -19.47 15.88 40.56
#